data_5b0bae6cb60b4556a694d73d81fd024a
#
_entry.id   5b0bae6cb60b4556a694d73d81fd024a
#
_cell.length_a   1.000
_cell.length_b   1.000
_cell.length_c   1.000
_cell.angle_alpha   90.00
_cell.angle_beta   90.00
_cell.angle_gamma   90.00
#
_symmetry.space_group_name_H-M   'P 1'
#
loop_
_entity.id
_entity.type
_entity.pdbx_description
1 polymer ?
#
loop_
_entity_poly.entity_id
_entity_poly.type
_entity_poly.pdbx_seq_one_letter_code
_entity_poly.pdbx_strand_id
1 'polypeptide(L)'
;CAVPMFVSLLIMRTMLQPEGAINVLLRNLGLIAQDASLPFFTDPTWARVTVILINIWVGVPYTLLQLTGVLQNIPEELYEAARVDGANAVQIFFKITLPYMLYVTTPYLITTFTGNVNNFNVIYLLSGGDPVTDVGATAGKTDLLVTWLYKLTIDKQYYNIGAVIGILTFIILAIGALITYRNSKSYKEEGGF
;
A
#
# COMPACT_ATOMS: atom_id res chain seq x y z
N CYS A 1 -12.57 -6.47 -7.99
CA CYS A 1 -11.93 -5.54 -8.95
C CYS A 1 -12.90 -4.96 -10.00
N ALA A 2 -14.22 -5.10 -9.81
CA ALA A 2 -15.21 -4.51 -10.74
C ALA A 2 -15.40 -3.00 -10.54
N VAL A 3 -15.00 -2.45 -9.38
CA VAL A 3 -15.13 -1.02 -9.07
C VAL A 3 -13.77 -0.36 -9.22
N PRO A 4 -13.65 0.77 -9.96
CA PRO A 4 -12.42 1.53 -10.06
C PRO A 4 -11.93 2.00 -8.68
N MET A 5 -10.61 1.95 -8.46
CA MET A 5 -9.99 2.28 -7.17
C MET A 5 -10.39 3.68 -6.67
N PHE A 6 -10.41 4.69 -7.57
CA PHE A 6 -10.76 6.05 -7.19
C PHE A 6 -12.19 6.18 -6.65
N VAL A 7 -13.14 5.44 -7.23
CA VAL A 7 -14.53 5.41 -6.75
C VAL A 7 -14.60 4.82 -5.34
N SER A 8 -13.91 3.70 -5.11
CA SER A 8 -13.83 3.06 -3.80
C SER A 8 -13.25 4.00 -2.75
N LEU A 9 -12.17 4.71 -3.07
CA LEU A 9 -11.53 5.67 -2.16
C LEU A 9 -12.43 6.85 -1.82
N LEU A 10 -13.14 7.42 -2.81
CA LEU A 10 -14.09 8.51 -2.59
C LEU A 10 -15.29 8.07 -1.76
N ILE A 11 -15.82 6.87 -2.00
CA ILE A 11 -16.90 6.30 -1.18
C ILE A 11 -16.41 6.14 0.27
N MET A 12 -15.23 5.53 0.48
CA MET A 12 -14.66 5.35 1.82
C MET A 12 -14.42 6.69 2.53
N ARG A 13 -13.92 7.69 1.80
CA ARG A 13 -13.79 9.05 2.34
C ARG A 13 -15.12 9.59 2.84
N THR A 14 -16.18 9.48 2.04
CA THR A 14 -17.52 9.97 2.40
C THR A 14 -18.11 9.20 3.58
N MET A 15 -17.96 7.86 3.60
CA MET A 15 -18.49 7.01 4.68
C MET A 15 -17.83 7.29 6.04
N LEU A 16 -16.55 7.69 6.04
CA LEU A 16 -15.74 7.93 7.25
C LEU A 16 -15.74 9.39 7.72
N GLN A 17 -16.48 10.27 7.07
CA GLN A 17 -16.70 11.66 7.55
C GLN A 17 -17.41 11.66 8.92
N PRO A 18 -17.34 12.74 9.71
CA PRO A 18 -18.05 12.87 10.98
C PRO A 18 -19.55 12.56 10.88
N GLU A 19 -20.21 13.01 9.80
CA GLU A 19 -21.61 12.71 9.49
C GLU A 19 -21.77 11.59 8.45
N GLY A 20 -20.71 10.81 8.22
CA GLY A 20 -20.71 9.69 7.29
C GLY A 20 -21.42 8.46 7.85
N ALA A 21 -21.76 7.53 6.95
CA ALA A 21 -22.55 6.34 7.28
C ALA A 21 -21.97 5.51 8.42
N ILE A 22 -20.65 5.42 8.56
CA ILE A 22 -20.01 4.66 9.65
C ILE A 22 -20.28 5.29 11.01
N ASN A 23 -20.07 6.59 11.16
CA ASN A 23 -20.34 7.29 12.41
C ASN A 23 -21.83 7.29 12.76
N VAL A 24 -22.72 7.48 11.77
CA VAL A 24 -24.17 7.37 11.97
C VAL A 24 -24.57 5.98 12.43
N LEU A 25 -24.02 4.93 11.83
CA LEU A 25 -24.27 3.54 12.25
C LEU A 25 -23.82 3.29 13.70
N LEU A 26 -22.61 3.76 14.06
CA LEU A 26 -22.07 3.61 15.42
C LEU A 26 -22.91 4.34 16.46
N ARG A 27 -23.42 5.54 16.16
CA ARG A 27 -24.37 6.28 17.01
C ARG A 27 -25.69 5.50 17.20
N ASN A 28 -26.25 5.00 16.11
CA ASN A 28 -27.52 4.26 16.13
C ASN A 28 -27.42 2.94 16.91
N LEU A 29 -26.23 2.30 16.87
CA LEU A 29 -25.97 1.10 17.67
C LEU A 29 -25.61 1.40 19.14
N GLY A 30 -25.54 2.68 19.53
CA GLY A 30 -25.17 3.09 20.89
C GLY A 30 -23.71 2.84 21.24
N LEU A 31 -22.83 2.61 20.25
CA LEU A 31 -21.39 2.37 20.47
C LEU A 31 -20.60 3.65 20.72
N ILE A 32 -21.12 4.79 20.27
CA ILE A 32 -20.59 6.13 20.55
C ILE A 32 -21.75 7.06 20.95
N ALA A 33 -21.46 8.16 21.64
CA ALA A 33 -22.46 9.15 22.02
C ALA A 33 -23.09 9.81 20.77
N GLN A 34 -24.31 10.32 20.89
CA GLN A 34 -25.07 10.88 19.74
C GLN A 34 -24.41 12.11 19.11
N ASP A 35 -23.65 12.84 19.89
CA ASP A 35 -22.87 14.03 19.50
C ASP A 35 -21.41 13.70 19.15
N ALA A 36 -20.96 12.45 19.33
CA ALA A 36 -19.59 12.03 19.08
C ALA A 36 -19.42 11.51 17.64
N SER A 37 -18.20 11.64 17.14
CA SER A 37 -17.75 10.99 15.90
C SER A 37 -16.33 10.45 16.06
N LEU A 38 -16.04 9.31 15.45
CA LEU A 38 -14.67 8.82 15.41
C LEU A 38 -13.82 9.72 14.50
N PRO A 39 -12.62 10.12 14.95
CA PRO A 39 -11.80 11.12 14.27
C PRO A 39 -10.94 10.52 13.15
N PHE A 40 -11.54 9.79 12.21
CA PHE A 40 -10.85 9.05 11.16
C PHE A 40 -9.85 9.89 10.34
N PHE A 41 -10.11 11.20 10.15
CA PHE A 41 -9.23 12.09 9.39
C PHE A 41 -8.83 13.36 10.15
N THR A 42 -9.31 13.54 11.37
CA THR A 42 -9.06 14.75 12.18
C THR A 42 -7.97 14.54 13.23
N ASP A 43 -7.76 13.31 13.69
CA ASP A 43 -6.65 12.95 14.57
C ASP A 43 -5.50 12.31 13.76
N PRO A 44 -4.23 12.69 13.98
CA PRO A 44 -3.10 12.19 13.22
C PRO A 44 -2.92 10.68 13.27
N THR A 45 -3.15 10.07 14.43
CA THR A 45 -2.98 8.63 14.62
C THR A 45 -4.08 7.85 13.93
N TRP A 46 -5.33 8.27 14.14
CA TRP A 46 -6.49 7.68 13.48
C TRP A 46 -6.40 7.82 11.96
N ALA A 47 -5.99 8.98 11.45
CA ALA A 47 -5.86 9.21 10.01
C ALA A 47 -4.82 8.27 9.37
N ARG A 48 -3.67 8.09 10.01
CA ARG A 48 -2.65 7.14 9.53
C ARG A 48 -3.15 5.70 9.52
N VAL A 49 -3.76 5.25 10.62
CA VAL A 49 -4.32 3.90 10.72
C VAL A 49 -5.41 3.68 9.67
N THR A 50 -6.32 4.65 9.50
CA THR A 50 -7.39 4.60 8.51
C THR A 50 -6.83 4.48 7.09
N VAL A 51 -5.85 5.31 6.73
CA VAL A 51 -5.20 5.28 5.41
C VAL A 51 -4.53 3.94 5.17
N ILE A 52 -3.79 3.41 6.15
CA ILE A 52 -3.10 2.11 6.04
C ILE A 52 -4.10 0.99 5.83
N LEU A 53 -5.16 0.91 6.65
CA LEU A 53 -6.16 -0.15 6.55
C LEU A 53 -6.90 -0.12 5.20
N ILE A 54 -7.27 1.06 4.71
CA ILE A 54 -7.94 1.18 3.42
C ILE A 54 -6.98 0.87 2.28
N ASN A 55 -5.71 1.28 2.36
CA ASN A 55 -4.71 0.92 1.36
C ASN A 55 -4.49 -0.60 1.28
N ILE A 56 -4.42 -1.29 2.42
CA ILE A 56 -4.35 -2.76 2.47
C ILE A 56 -5.61 -3.36 1.83
N TRP A 57 -6.79 -2.90 2.22
CA TRP A 57 -8.06 -3.41 1.69
C TRP A 57 -8.17 -3.25 0.17
N VAL A 58 -7.74 -2.13 -0.39
CA VAL A 58 -7.72 -1.90 -1.84
C VAL A 58 -6.68 -2.76 -2.55
N GLY A 59 -5.51 -3.01 -1.91
CA GLY A 59 -4.41 -3.78 -2.49
C GLY A 59 -4.61 -5.30 -2.46
N VAL A 60 -5.33 -5.82 -1.44
CA VAL A 60 -5.51 -7.27 -1.23
C VAL A 60 -6.09 -7.99 -2.44
N PRO A 61 -7.18 -7.55 -3.10
CA PRO A 61 -7.75 -8.29 -4.22
C PRO A 61 -6.78 -8.46 -5.39
N TYR A 62 -6.00 -7.43 -5.70
CA TYR A 62 -5.01 -7.47 -6.77
C TYR A 62 -3.84 -8.40 -6.41
N THR A 63 -3.34 -8.30 -5.20
CA THR A 63 -2.27 -9.16 -4.69
C THR A 63 -2.71 -10.63 -4.66
N LEU A 64 -3.93 -10.92 -4.22
CA LEU A 64 -4.49 -12.28 -4.25
C LEU A 64 -4.54 -12.85 -5.66
N LEU A 65 -4.99 -12.06 -6.64
CA LEU A 65 -5.04 -12.49 -8.04
C LEU A 65 -3.63 -12.83 -8.57
N GLN A 66 -2.65 -11.98 -8.30
CA GLN A 66 -1.26 -12.20 -8.71
C GLN A 66 -0.66 -13.47 -8.06
N LEU A 67 -0.82 -13.60 -6.74
CA LEU A 67 -0.28 -14.75 -6.01
C LEU A 67 -0.96 -16.06 -6.40
N THR A 68 -2.27 -16.04 -6.67
CA THR A 68 -3.00 -17.22 -7.15
C THR A 68 -2.45 -17.70 -8.49
N GLY A 69 -2.18 -16.76 -9.43
CA GLY A 69 -1.55 -17.10 -10.70
C GLY A 69 -0.16 -17.72 -10.55
N VAL A 70 0.65 -17.21 -9.62
CA VAL A 70 1.97 -17.80 -9.33
C VAL A 70 1.85 -19.20 -8.73
N LEU A 71 0.92 -19.39 -7.78
CA LEU A 71 0.71 -20.70 -7.14
C LEU A 71 0.29 -21.77 -8.15
N GLN A 72 -0.54 -21.43 -9.13
CA GLN A 72 -1.00 -22.36 -10.17
C GLN A 72 0.11 -22.79 -11.13
N ASN A 73 1.21 -22.06 -11.19
CA ASN A 73 2.37 -22.38 -12.05
C ASN A 73 3.46 -23.22 -11.32
N ILE A 74 3.27 -23.54 -10.04
CA ILE A 74 4.20 -24.45 -9.35
C ILE A 74 3.97 -25.87 -9.86
N PRO A 75 5.01 -26.58 -10.38
CA PRO A 75 4.86 -27.93 -10.86
C PRO A 75 4.35 -28.88 -9.78
N GLU A 76 3.32 -29.68 -10.10
CA GLU A 76 2.70 -30.58 -9.13
C GLU A 76 3.65 -31.69 -8.67
N GLU A 77 4.60 -32.08 -9.53
CA GLU A 77 5.62 -33.07 -9.25
C GLU A 77 6.46 -32.71 -8.00
N LEU A 78 6.67 -31.42 -7.73
CA LEU A 78 7.39 -30.98 -6.52
C LEU A 78 6.61 -31.30 -5.24
N TYR A 79 5.29 -31.19 -5.31
CA TYR A 79 4.40 -31.51 -4.19
C TYR A 79 4.26 -33.02 -3.99
N GLU A 80 4.19 -33.78 -5.09
CA GLU A 80 4.13 -35.23 -5.05
C GLU A 80 5.42 -35.83 -4.48
N ALA A 81 6.58 -35.40 -4.97
CA ALA A 81 7.87 -35.83 -4.46
C ALA A 81 8.01 -35.56 -2.95
N ALA A 82 7.63 -34.34 -2.52
CA ALA A 82 7.69 -33.98 -1.10
C ALA A 82 6.75 -34.84 -0.23
N ARG A 83 5.58 -35.24 -0.75
CA ARG A 83 4.66 -36.16 -0.04
C ARG A 83 5.24 -37.57 0.06
N VAL A 84 5.87 -38.06 -1.00
CA VAL A 84 6.57 -39.35 -0.99
C VAL A 84 7.70 -39.35 0.05
N ASP A 85 8.44 -38.24 0.18
CA ASP A 85 9.47 -38.03 1.21
C ASP A 85 8.90 -37.86 2.64
N GLY A 86 7.58 -37.92 2.82
CA GLY A 86 6.94 -37.79 4.12
C GLY A 86 6.82 -36.35 4.66
N ALA A 87 6.97 -35.35 3.82
CA ALA A 87 6.83 -33.95 4.23
C ALA A 87 5.37 -33.61 4.58
N ASN A 88 5.17 -32.93 5.71
CA ASN A 88 3.87 -32.40 6.09
C ASN A 88 3.57 -31.07 5.36
N ALA A 89 2.31 -30.60 5.41
CA ALA A 89 1.86 -29.39 4.71
C ALA A 89 2.66 -28.13 5.10
N VAL A 90 3.07 -28.01 6.36
CA VAL A 90 3.86 -26.87 6.84
C VAL A 90 5.27 -26.90 6.24
N GLN A 91 5.89 -28.08 6.19
CA GLN A 91 7.20 -28.26 5.55
C GLN A 91 7.15 -27.96 4.05
N ILE A 92 6.12 -28.44 3.37
CA ILE A 92 5.87 -28.15 1.94
C ILE A 92 5.75 -26.64 1.74
N PHE A 93 4.92 -25.96 2.55
CA PHE A 93 4.75 -24.52 2.44
C PHE A 93 6.07 -23.75 2.60
N PHE A 94 6.83 -23.99 3.66
CA PHE A 94 8.05 -23.23 3.92
C PHE A 94 9.25 -23.63 3.05
N LYS A 95 9.32 -24.88 2.58
CA LYS A 95 10.47 -25.37 1.81
C LYS A 95 10.29 -25.32 0.30
N ILE A 96 9.04 -25.36 -0.19
CA ILE A 96 8.74 -25.39 -1.62
C ILE A 96 7.92 -24.16 -2.02
N THR A 97 6.70 -24.00 -1.48
CA THR A 97 5.76 -22.97 -1.94
C THR A 97 6.29 -21.56 -1.70
N LEU A 98 6.67 -21.24 -0.48
CA LEU A 98 7.10 -19.88 -0.11
C LEU A 98 8.40 -19.45 -0.82
N PRO A 99 9.46 -20.26 -0.91
CA PRO A 99 10.66 -19.87 -1.65
C PRO A 99 10.40 -19.66 -3.14
N TYR A 100 9.61 -20.53 -3.76
CA TYR A 100 9.23 -20.40 -5.16
C TYR A 100 8.43 -19.12 -5.41
N MET A 101 7.42 -18.86 -4.58
CA MET A 101 6.62 -17.64 -4.64
C MET A 101 7.49 -16.39 -4.51
N LEU A 102 8.34 -16.33 -3.50
CA LEU A 102 9.24 -15.19 -3.28
C LEU A 102 10.18 -14.97 -4.47
N TYR A 103 10.69 -16.04 -5.05
CA TYR A 103 11.53 -15.97 -6.24
C TYR A 103 10.80 -15.31 -7.42
N VAL A 104 9.63 -15.83 -7.79
CA VAL A 104 8.85 -15.34 -8.93
C VAL A 104 8.25 -13.96 -8.67
N THR A 105 7.84 -13.67 -7.43
CA THR A 105 7.17 -12.39 -7.10
C THR A 105 8.13 -11.26 -6.72
N THR A 106 9.43 -11.50 -6.63
CA THR A 106 10.40 -10.45 -6.23
C THR A 106 10.25 -9.15 -7.04
N PRO A 107 10.19 -9.15 -8.38
CA PRO A 107 10.00 -7.91 -9.16
C PRO A 107 8.68 -7.20 -8.81
N TYR A 108 7.61 -7.96 -8.63
CA TYR A 108 6.31 -7.43 -8.22
C TYR A 108 6.36 -6.80 -6.82
N LEU A 109 7.01 -7.44 -5.86
CA LEU A 109 7.15 -6.91 -4.50
C LEU A 109 7.94 -5.60 -4.46
N ILE A 110 9.02 -5.51 -5.24
CA ILE A 110 9.82 -4.28 -5.37
C ILE A 110 8.98 -3.15 -5.96
N THR A 111 8.26 -3.45 -7.04
CA THR A 111 7.38 -2.47 -7.71
C THR A 111 6.25 -2.01 -6.78
N THR A 112 5.63 -2.94 -6.04
CA THR A 112 4.57 -2.65 -5.08
C THR A 112 5.09 -1.79 -3.93
N PHE A 113 6.27 -2.10 -3.38
CA PHE A 113 6.89 -1.30 -2.34
C PHE A 113 7.15 0.14 -2.82
N THR A 114 7.80 0.29 -3.97
CA THR A 114 8.08 1.58 -4.58
C THR A 114 6.80 2.37 -4.86
N GLY A 115 5.77 1.69 -5.38
CA GLY A 115 4.45 2.26 -5.64
C GLY A 115 3.74 2.72 -4.36
N ASN A 116 3.91 2.02 -3.23
CA ASN A 116 3.32 2.44 -1.95
C ASN A 116 4.05 3.64 -1.33
N VAL A 117 5.38 3.73 -1.47
CA VAL A 117 6.12 4.93 -1.04
C VAL A 117 5.71 6.17 -1.84
N ASN A 118 5.34 5.97 -3.11
CA ASN A 118 4.89 7.03 -4.03
C ASN A 118 3.38 6.98 -4.31
N ASN A 119 2.58 6.57 -3.33
CA ASN A 119 1.13 6.36 -3.51
C ASN A 119 0.35 7.67 -3.42
N PHE A 120 0.27 8.37 -4.54
CA PHE A 120 -0.49 9.62 -4.64
C PHE A 120 -1.98 9.42 -4.42
N ASN A 121 -2.57 8.43 -5.12
CA ASN A 121 -4.03 8.30 -5.22
C ASN A 121 -4.69 8.02 -3.87
N VAL A 122 -4.16 7.09 -3.08
CA VAL A 122 -4.76 6.74 -1.80
C VAL A 122 -4.74 7.93 -0.85
N ILE A 123 -3.60 8.61 -0.74
CA ILE A 123 -3.50 9.77 0.15
C ILE A 123 -4.39 10.92 -0.33
N TYR A 124 -4.26 11.31 -1.61
CA TYR A 124 -4.95 12.48 -2.14
C TYR A 124 -6.48 12.31 -2.14
N LEU A 125 -6.99 11.16 -2.58
CA LEU A 125 -8.43 10.93 -2.68
C LEU A 125 -9.08 10.61 -1.33
N LEU A 126 -8.35 10.00 -0.40
CA LEU A 126 -8.90 9.57 0.89
C LEU A 126 -8.81 10.66 1.96
N SER A 127 -7.59 11.10 2.30
CA SER A 127 -7.34 12.07 3.38
C SER A 127 -6.99 13.47 2.87
N GLY A 128 -6.53 13.61 1.63
CA GLY A 128 -5.96 14.85 1.13
C GLY A 128 -4.64 15.23 1.81
N GLY A 129 -4.04 14.28 2.58
CA GLY A 129 -2.86 14.52 3.39
C GLY A 129 -3.14 14.99 4.82
N ASP A 130 -4.40 15.25 5.17
CA ASP A 130 -4.82 15.75 6.48
C ASP A 130 -4.60 14.71 7.61
N PRO A 131 -4.61 15.15 8.88
CA PRO A 131 -4.75 16.53 9.36
C PRO A 131 -3.46 17.35 9.28
N VAL A 132 -3.58 18.65 9.10
CA VAL A 132 -2.49 19.63 9.30
C VAL A 132 -2.56 20.13 10.73
N THR A 133 -1.58 19.78 11.56
CA THR A 133 -1.59 20.14 12.99
C THR A 133 -0.69 21.32 13.32
N ASP A 134 0.32 21.58 12.50
CA ASP A 134 1.30 22.62 12.78
C ASP A 134 0.93 23.89 12.02
N VAL A 135 0.87 25.03 12.71
CA VAL A 135 0.53 26.33 12.11
C VAL A 135 1.56 26.69 11.03
N GLY A 136 1.06 26.95 9.81
CA GLY A 136 1.91 27.30 8.68
C GLY A 136 2.56 26.10 7.97
N ALA A 137 2.34 24.87 8.41
CA ALA A 137 2.82 23.70 7.70
C ALA A 137 2.13 23.54 6.33
N THR A 138 2.90 23.17 5.33
CA THR A 138 2.40 22.87 3.98
C THR A 138 2.14 21.40 3.77
N ALA A 139 2.64 20.54 4.67
CA ALA A 139 2.42 19.09 4.68
C ALA A 139 1.51 18.70 5.84
N GLY A 140 0.57 17.83 5.61
CA GLY A 140 -0.23 17.20 6.65
C GLY A 140 0.39 15.92 7.18
N LYS A 141 -0.22 15.35 8.22
CA LYS A 141 0.34 14.16 8.94
C LYS A 141 0.18 12.84 8.19
N THR A 142 -0.60 12.81 7.13
CA THR A 142 -0.73 11.65 6.23
C THR A 142 -0.12 11.91 4.85
N ASP A 143 0.46 13.07 4.59
CA ASP A 143 1.13 13.35 3.32
C ASP A 143 2.34 12.42 3.12
N LEU A 144 2.44 11.92 1.91
CA LEU A 144 3.67 11.37 1.36
C LEU A 144 4.43 12.48 0.59
N LEU A 145 5.69 12.23 0.27
CA LEU A 145 6.50 13.20 -0.49
C LEU A 145 5.83 13.58 -1.82
N VAL A 146 5.18 12.63 -2.50
CA VAL A 146 4.49 12.86 -3.77
C VAL A 146 3.25 13.76 -3.63
N THR A 147 2.45 13.57 -2.57
CA THR A 147 1.27 14.41 -2.34
C THR A 147 1.65 15.80 -1.84
N TRP A 148 2.68 15.88 -1.01
CA TRP A 148 3.24 17.17 -0.60
C TRP A 148 3.87 17.93 -1.77
N LEU A 149 4.62 17.26 -2.64
CA LEU A 149 5.15 17.82 -3.88
C LEU A 149 4.02 18.40 -4.75
N TYR A 150 2.91 17.68 -4.90
CA TYR A 150 1.74 18.14 -5.63
C TYR A 150 1.18 19.44 -5.04
N LYS A 151 0.95 19.49 -3.72
CA LYS A 151 0.49 20.70 -3.01
C LYS A 151 1.45 21.89 -3.20
N LEU A 152 2.76 21.64 -3.10
CA LEU A 152 3.77 22.70 -3.31
C LEU A 152 3.78 23.24 -4.73
N THR A 153 3.58 22.36 -5.73
CA THR A 153 3.63 22.79 -7.14
C THR A 153 2.30 23.38 -7.63
N ILE A 154 1.18 22.75 -7.31
CA ILE A 154 -0.13 23.17 -7.82
C ILE A 154 -0.76 24.26 -6.96
N ASP A 155 -0.78 24.07 -5.63
CA ASP A 155 -1.46 25.03 -4.74
C ASP A 155 -0.60 26.23 -4.39
N LYS A 156 0.73 26.02 -4.21
CA LYS A 156 1.67 27.07 -3.77
C LYS A 156 2.57 27.60 -4.88
N GLN A 157 2.61 26.95 -6.05
CA GLN A 157 3.45 27.33 -7.19
C GLN A 157 4.96 27.39 -6.87
N TYR A 158 5.43 26.61 -5.86
CA TYR A 158 6.83 26.51 -5.47
C TYR A 158 7.54 25.44 -6.32
N TYR A 159 7.60 25.66 -7.63
CA TYR A 159 8.15 24.70 -8.61
C TYR A 159 9.58 24.27 -8.31
N ASN A 160 10.41 25.18 -7.85
CA ASN A 160 11.82 24.89 -7.53
C ASN A 160 11.93 23.85 -6.40
N ILE A 161 11.14 24.02 -5.33
CA ILE A 161 11.13 23.09 -4.19
C ILE A 161 10.52 21.75 -4.62
N GLY A 162 9.43 21.79 -5.40
CA GLY A 162 8.82 20.60 -5.95
C GLY A 162 9.76 19.78 -6.82
N ALA A 163 10.53 20.43 -7.69
CA ALA A 163 11.52 19.77 -8.53
C ALA A 163 12.62 19.07 -7.70
N VAL A 164 13.14 19.73 -6.65
CA VAL A 164 14.13 19.13 -5.75
C VAL A 164 13.57 17.90 -5.03
N ILE A 165 12.36 17.99 -4.48
CA ILE A 165 11.71 16.86 -3.80
C ILE A 165 11.51 15.70 -4.79
N GLY A 166 11.05 15.97 -6.00
CA GLY A 166 10.86 14.96 -7.04
C GLY A 166 12.15 14.22 -7.39
N ILE A 167 13.24 14.95 -7.61
CA ILE A 167 14.56 14.39 -7.93
C ILE A 167 15.08 13.55 -6.74
N LEU A 168 15.03 14.07 -5.53
CA LEU A 168 15.48 13.34 -4.33
C LEU A 168 14.67 12.06 -4.11
N THR A 169 13.34 12.12 -4.24
CA THR A 169 12.48 10.96 -4.13
C THR A 169 12.83 9.91 -5.19
N PHE A 170 13.02 10.32 -6.44
CA PHE A 170 13.44 9.43 -7.51
C PHE A 170 14.76 8.74 -7.20
N ILE A 171 15.78 9.49 -6.79
CA ILE A 171 17.12 8.94 -6.47
C ILE A 171 17.03 7.91 -5.35
N ILE A 172 16.33 8.23 -4.26
CA ILE A 172 16.18 7.34 -3.10
C ILE A 172 15.48 6.04 -3.52
N LEU A 173 14.36 6.14 -4.24
CA LEU A 173 13.61 4.98 -4.71
C LEU A 173 14.38 4.14 -5.72
N ALA A 174 15.09 4.79 -6.66
CA ALA A 174 15.91 4.09 -7.66
C ALA A 174 17.06 3.33 -7.00
N ILE A 175 17.77 3.95 -6.05
CA ILE A 175 18.85 3.28 -5.31
C ILE A 175 18.29 2.10 -4.50
N GLY A 176 17.19 2.29 -3.76
CA GLY A 176 16.56 1.23 -2.98
C GLY A 176 16.09 0.07 -3.85
N ALA A 177 15.44 0.34 -4.97
CA ALA A 177 14.99 -0.67 -5.92
C ALA A 177 16.18 -1.44 -6.55
N LEU A 178 17.24 -0.73 -6.98
CA LEU A 178 18.42 -1.34 -7.56
C LEU A 178 19.16 -2.26 -6.56
N ILE A 179 19.34 -1.81 -5.32
CA ILE A 179 19.98 -2.62 -4.27
C ILE A 179 19.16 -3.88 -4.02
N THR A 180 17.85 -3.73 -3.86
CA THR A 180 16.95 -4.86 -3.57
C THR A 180 16.92 -5.85 -4.73
N TYR A 181 16.82 -5.35 -5.97
CA TYR A 181 16.83 -6.19 -7.17
C TYR A 181 18.15 -6.96 -7.34
N ARG A 182 19.29 -6.29 -7.24
CA ARG A 182 20.63 -6.93 -7.36
C ARG A 182 20.88 -7.99 -6.29
N ASN A 183 20.29 -7.85 -5.10
CA ASN A 183 20.42 -8.80 -4.01
C ASN A 183 19.39 -9.96 -4.12
N SER A 184 18.42 -9.86 -5.01
CA SER A 184 17.39 -10.89 -5.20
C SER A 184 17.98 -12.15 -5.87
N LYS A 185 17.38 -13.29 -5.57
CA LYS A 185 17.75 -14.57 -6.22
C LYS A 185 17.42 -14.54 -7.71
N SER A 186 16.33 -13.87 -8.11
CA SER A 186 15.93 -13.72 -9.50
C SER A 186 17.05 -13.10 -10.35
N TYR A 187 17.71 -12.04 -9.86
CA TYR A 187 18.82 -11.41 -10.59
C TYR A 187 20.06 -12.31 -10.68
N LYS A 188 20.36 -13.08 -9.62
CA LYS A 188 21.55 -13.93 -9.56
C LYS A 188 21.45 -15.13 -10.49
N GLU A 189 20.25 -15.62 -10.76
CA GLU A 189 20.02 -16.77 -11.64
C GLU A 189 19.90 -16.36 -13.11
N GLU A 190 19.36 -15.16 -13.42
CA GLU A 190 19.38 -14.59 -14.77
C GLU A 190 20.79 -14.21 -15.27
N GLY A 191 21.70 -13.88 -14.38
CA GLY A 191 23.10 -13.55 -14.70
C GLY A 191 24.02 -14.78 -14.86
N GLY A 192 23.49 -15.99 -14.73
CA GLY A 192 24.23 -17.26 -14.81
C GLY A 192 24.16 -17.96 -16.18
N PHE A 193 23.73 -17.27 -17.25
CA PHE A 193 23.79 -17.74 -18.64
C PHE A 193 24.94 -17.11 -19.40
#